data_6274f1849faa9f647ba473f9c6b1b474
#
_entry.id   6274f1849faa9f647ba473f9c6b1b474
#
_cell.length_a   1.000
_cell.length_b   1.000
_cell.length_c   1.000
_cell.angle_alpha   90.00
_cell.angle_beta   90.00
_cell.angle_gamma   90.00
#
_symmetry.space_group_name_H-M   'P 1'
#
loop_
_entity.id
_entity.type
_entity.pdbx_description
1 polymer ?
#
loop_
_entity_poly.entity_id
_entity_poly.type
_entity_poly.pdbx_seq_one_letter_code
_entity_poly.pdbx_strand_id
1 'polypeptide(L)'
;TQTVNSTGQAPDWEAVSAAVSNAVVSIAIATNNGNALGSGVIFDKDGHIITNNHVVAGASQIQVTLADGRVYDAETTGTDPATDLAVIQLKDAPDNLTVAQLGDSDKLTTGQDVMAIGNPLGLSSTVTTGIISALDRPVVNSQGEDGSGGRSSSSAVYTNAIQIDAAINPGNSGGALVDSSGALVGITSSIASLASNGSSSGQSGNIGIGFAIPSAQVKSVVEQLIANGTVVCKYCNL
;
A
#
# COMPACT_ATOMS: atom_id res chain seq x y z
N THR A 1 11.48 12.23 35.63
CA THR A 1 10.41 12.04 34.67
C THR A 1 9.88 13.40 34.24
N GLN A 2 10.06 13.76 32.97
CA GLN A 2 9.44 14.96 32.41
C GLN A 2 7.97 14.63 32.11
N THR A 3 7.05 15.42 32.62
CA THR A 3 5.65 15.36 32.21
C THR A 3 5.49 16.22 30.96
N VAL A 4 4.95 15.64 29.88
CA VAL A 4 4.61 16.35 28.67
C VAL A 4 3.16 16.81 28.75
N ASN A 5 2.91 18.12 28.70
CA ASN A 5 1.57 18.65 28.56
C ASN A 5 1.21 18.62 27.06
N SER A 6 0.38 17.64 26.66
CA SER A 6 -0.17 17.62 25.31
C SER A 6 -1.24 18.72 25.18
N THR A 7 -1.05 19.62 24.22
CA THR A 7 -2.03 20.67 23.87
C THR A 7 -2.72 20.36 22.52
N GLY A 8 -2.52 19.17 21.96
CA GLY A 8 -3.08 18.76 20.67
C GLY A 8 -4.53 18.34 20.80
N GLN A 9 -5.39 18.83 19.90
CA GLN A 9 -6.72 18.25 19.69
C GLN A 9 -6.56 16.90 18.99
N ALA A 10 -7.41 15.94 19.32
CA ALA A 10 -7.47 14.67 18.60
C ALA A 10 -7.81 14.91 17.13
N PRO A 11 -7.23 14.16 16.19
CA PRO A 11 -7.55 14.29 14.77
C PRO A 11 -9.04 14.04 14.50
N ASP A 12 -9.62 14.81 13.58
CA ASP A 12 -10.98 14.57 13.08
C ASP A 12 -10.94 13.47 11.99
N TRP A 13 -10.89 12.25 12.43
CA TRP A 13 -10.79 11.10 11.54
C TRP A 13 -12.02 10.89 10.65
N GLU A 14 -13.18 11.38 11.04
CA GLU A 14 -14.38 11.32 10.20
C GLU A 14 -14.21 12.26 8.99
N ALA A 15 -13.75 13.50 9.21
CA ALA A 15 -13.47 14.43 8.13
C ALA A 15 -12.33 13.94 7.23
N VAL A 16 -11.24 13.39 7.80
CA VAL A 16 -10.11 12.84 7.04
C VAL A 16 -10.57 11.67 6.17
N SER A 17 -11.32 10.73 6.75
CA SER A 17 -11.86 9.59 6.00
C SER A 17 -12.74 10.03 4.84
N ALA A 18 -13.67 10.97 5.06
CA ALA A 18 -14.55 11.50 4.02
C ALA A 18 -13.77 12.17 2.87
N ALA A 19 -12.68 12.87 3.19
CA ALA A 19 -11.84 13.55 2.20
C ALA A 19 -11.01 12.57 1.34
N VAL A 20 -10.49 11.50 1.95
CA VAL A 20 -9.50 10.63 1.30
C VAL A 20 -10.12 9.39 0.66
N SER A 21 -11.25 8.89 1.17
CA SER A 21 -11.85 7.62 0.70
C SER A 21 -12.13 7.60 -0.81
N ASN A 22 -12.44 8.75 -1.42
CA ASN A 22 -12.67 8.85 -2.87
C ASN A 22 -11.39 8.68 -3.71
N ALA A 23 -10.21 8.79 -3.09
CA ALA A 23 -8.92 8.54 -3.75
C ALA A 23 -8.47 7.08 -3.61
N VAL A 24 -9.18 6.26 -2.81
CA VAL A 24 -8.87 4.84 -2.58
C VAL A 24 -9.84 3.97 -3.36
N VAL A 25 -9.30 3.01 -4.09
CA VAL A 25 -10.05 2.14 -4.99
C VAL A 25 -9.92 0.67 -4.59
N SER A 26 -10.89 -0.14 -5.03
CA SER A 26 -10.76 -1.60 -5.00
C SER A 26 -10.14 -2.10 -6.29
N ILE A 27 -9.25 -3.07 -6.16
CA ILE A 27 -8.63 -3.76 -7.30
C ILE A 27 -9.00 -5.23 -7.23
N ALA A 28 -9.69 -5.71 -8.26
CA ALA A 28 -9.98 -7.12 -8.48
C ALA A 28 -9.12 -7.64 -9.63
N ILE A 29 -8.43 -8.74 -9.40
CA ILE A 29 -7.64 -9.39 -10.44
C ILE A 29 -8.16 -10.80 -10.71
N ALA A 30 -8.12 -11.19 -11.98
CA ALA A 30 -8.25 -12.58 -12.39
C ALA A 30 -6.85 -13.14 -12.68
N THR A 31 -6.57 -14.32 -12.14
CA THR A 31 -5.34 -15.07 -12.42
C THR A 31 -5.71 -16.46 -12.89
N ASN A 32 -4.74 -17.22 -13.42
CA ASN A 32 -4.95 -18.63 -13.78
C ASN A 32 -5.33 -19.52 -12.59
N ASN A 33 -5.07 -19.07 -11.35
CA ASN A 33 -5.27 -19.84 -10.11
C ASN A 33 -6.48 -19.35 -9.30
N GLY A 34 -7.23 -18.35 -9.80
CA GLY A 34 -8.39 -17.76 -9.12
C GLY A 34 -8.38 -16.24 -9.12
N ASN A 35 -9.28 -15.65 -8.34
CA ASN A 35 -9.41 -14.21 -8.21
C ASN A 35 -8.77 -13.74 -6.91
N ALA A 36 -8.16 -12.56 -6.93
CA ALA A 36 -7.66 -11.90 -5.74
C ALA A 36 -8.17 -10.45 -5.67
N LEU A 37 -8.18 -9.90 -4.48
CA LEU A 37 -8.65 -8.55 -4.18
C LEU A 37 -7.57 -7.77 -3.43
N GLY A 38 -7.48 -6.49 -3.74
CA GLY A 38 -6.61 -5.55 -3.05
C GLY A 38 -7.16 -4.14 -3.15
N SER A 39 -6.37 -3.20 -2.69
CA SER A 39 -6.68 -1.77 -2.75
C SER A 39 -5.67 -1.03 -3.61
N GLY A 40 -5.99 0.19 -4.00
CA GLY A 40 -5.10 1.09 -4.69
C GLY A 40 -5.39 2.54 -4.36
N VAL A 41 -4.47 3.43 -4.70
CA VAL A 41 -4.57 4.86 -4.48
C VAL A 41 -4.42 5.61 -5.80
N ILE A 42 -5.38 6.46 -6.14
CA ILE A 42 -5.33 7.27 -7.36
C ILE A 42 -4.22 8.30 -7.22
N PHE A 43 -3.22 8.23 -8.11
CA PHE A 43 -2.01 9.05 -8.07
C PHE A 43 -2.15 10.34 -8.88
N ASP A 44 -2.81 10.28 -10.03
CA ASP A 44 -2.99 11.43 -10.91
C ASP A 44 -4.34 11.42 -11.64
N LYS A 45 -4.57 12.46 -12.45
CA LYS A 45 -5.79 12.60 -13.23
C LYS A 45 -5.81 11.78 -14.52
N ASP A 46 -4.65 11.25 -14.93
CA ASP A 46 -4.53 10.40 -16.09
C ASP A 46 -4.94 8.95 -15.78
N GLY A 47 -5.34 8.70 -14.52
CA GLY A 47 -5.85 7.42 -14.06
C GLY A 47 -4.78 6.45 -13.63
N HIS A 48 -3.56 6.92 -13.33
CA HIS A 48 -2.57 6.07 -12.69
C HIS A 48 -2.94 5.80 -11.24
N ILE A 49 -2.85 4.53 -10.86
CA ILE A 49 -3.19 4.04 -9.52
C ILE A 49 -1.98 3.30 -8.98
N ILE A 50 -1.60 3.65 -7.76
CA ILE A 50 -0.54 2.98 -7.01
C ILE A 50 -1.15 1.80 -6.25
N THR A 51 -0.47 0.68 -6.28
CA THR A 51 -0.81 -0.52 -5.49
C THR A 51 0.45 -1.31 -5.16
N ASN A 52 0.32 -2.44 -4.48
CA ASN A 52 1.44 -3.34 -4.28
C ASN A 52 1.66 -4.25 -5.51
N ASN A 53 2.91 -4.62 -5.76
CA ASN A 53 3.26 -5.57 -6.81
C ASN A 53 2.55 -6.91 -6.61
N HIS A 54 2.53 -7.44 -5.38
CA HIS A 54 1.88 -8.72 -5.10
C HIS A 54 0.37 -8.72 -5.37
N VAL A 55 -0.29 -7.55 -5.34
CA VAL A 55 -1.73 -7.42 -5.63
C VAL A 55 -1.99 -7.69 -7.11
N VAL A 56 -1.09 -7.27 -8.02
CA VAL A 56 -1.28 -7.36 -9.48
C VAL A 56 -0.43 -8.45 -10.15
N ALA A 57 0.42 -9.13 -9.38
CA ALA A 57 1.31 -10.17 -9.91
C ALA A 57 0.52 -11.33 -10.55
N GLY A 58 0.86 -11.67 -11.78
CA GLY A 58 0.21 -12.76 -12.53
C GLY A 58 -1.23 -12.46 -12.98
N ALA A 59 -1.69 -11.20 -12.88
CA ALA A 59 -3.02 -10.81 -13.34
C ALA A 59 -3.13 -10.98 -14.86
N SER A 60 -4.17 -11.69 -15.30
CA SER A 60 -4.60 -11.75 -16.70
C SER A 60 -5.62 -10.65 -17.03
N GLN A 61 -6.35 -10.19 -16.03
CA GLN A 61 -7.29 -9.08 -16.11
C GLN A 61 -7.27 -8.32 -14.80
N ILE A 62 -7.36 -6.99 -14.89
CA ILE A 62 -7.42 -6.09 -13.74
C ILE A 62 -8.69 -5.25 -13.88
N GLN A 63 -9.52 -5.24 -12.85
CA GLN A 63 -10.67 -4.36 -12.73
C GLN A 63 -10.53 -3.48 -11.50
N VAL A 64 -10.84 -2.22 -11.66
CA VAL A 64 -10.79 -1.21 -10.61
C VAL A 64 -12.20 -0.69 -10.36
N THR A 65 -12.62 -0.74 -9.11
CA THR A 65 -13.89 -0.14 -8.68
C THR A 65 -13.58 1.14 -7.89
N LEU A 66 -14.08 2.26 -8.38
CA LEU A 66 -13.98 3.55 -7.70
C LEU A 66 -14.89 3.60 -6.48
N ALA A 67 -14.69 4.57 -5.59
CA ALA A 67 -15.50 4.75 -4.38
C ALA A 67 -16.98 5.00 -4.66
N ASP A 68 -17.34 5.51 -5.83
CA ASP A 68 -18.72 5.71 -6.27
C ASP A 68 -19.36 4.48 -6.94
N GLY A 69 -18.63 3.35 -7.00
CA GLY A 69 -19.09 2.09 -7.55
C GLY A 69 -18.88 1.92 -9.06
N ARG A 70 -18.34 2.91 -9.76
CA ARG A 70 -18.00 2.77 -11.19
C ARG A 70 -16.82 1.79 -11.34
N VAL A 71 -16.93 0.91 -12.33
CA VAL A 71 -15.92 -0.12 -12.62
C VAL A 71 -15.23 0.18 -13.93
N TYR A 72 -13.90 0.09 -13.92
CA TYR A 72 -13.04 0.30 -15.08
C TYR A 72 -12.09 -0.87 -15.24
N ASP A 73 -11.80 -1.24 -16.47
CA ASP A 73 -10.66 -2.10 -16.77
C ASP A 73 -9.38 -1.29 -16.62
N ALA A 74 -8.32 -1.96 -16.20
CA ALA A 74 -7.01 -1.34 -16.06
C ALA A 74 -5.91 -2.25 -16.62
N GLU A 75 -4.78 -1.63 -16.93
CA GLU A 75 -3.59 -2.36 -17.37
C GLU A 75 -2.38 -1.96 -16.51
N THR A 76 -1.42 -2.88 -16.42
CA THR A 76 -0.19 -2.62 -15.66
C THR A 76 0.71 -1.69 -16.45
N THR A 77 1.02 -0.51 -15.89
CA THR A 77 1.99 0.43 -16.44
C THR A 77 3.41 0.00 -16.09
N GLY A 78 3.63 -0.45 -14.86
CA GLY A 78 4.94 -0.95 -14.43
C GLY A 78 4.89 -1.58 -13.04
N THR A 79 5.86 -2.43 -12.76
CA THR A 79 5.99 -3.12 -11.46
C THR A 79 7.42 -3.08 -10.97
N ASP A 80 7.58 -3.02 -9.66
CA ASP A 80 8.85 -3.18 -8.98
C ASP A 80 8.72 -4.21 -7.84
N PRO A 81 9.05 -5.47 -8.09
CA PRO A 81 9.04 -6.50 -7.06
C PRO A 81 9.98 -6.20 -5.89
N ALA A 82 11.06 -5.42 -6.12
CA ALA A 82 12.03 -5.10 -5.09
C ALA A 82 11.46 -4.20 -3.99
N THR A 83 10.56 -3.30 -4.31
CA THR A 83 9.88 -2.43 -3.34
C THR A 83 8.45 -2.84 -3.04
N ASP A 84 7.95 -3.91 -3.68
CA ASP A 84 6.55 -4.34 -3.65
C ASP A 84 5.58 -3.23 -4.12
N LEU A 85 5.97 -2.42 -5.10
CA LEU A 85 5.14 -1.38 -5.69
C LEU A 85 4.77 -1.70 -7.13
N ALA A 86 3.59 -1.28 -7.54
CA ALA A 86 3.12 -1.34 -8.92
C ALA A 86 2.30 -0.10 -9.25
N VAL A 87 2.29 0.25 -10.53
CA VAL A 87 1.39 1.23 -11.11
C VAL A 87 0.53 0.55 -12.15
N ILE A 88 -0.77 0.75 -12.04
CA ILE A 88 -1.75 0.39 -13.05
C ILE A 88 -2.41 1.65 -13.59
N GLN A 89 -2.92 1.61 -14.81
CA GLN A 89 -3.62 2.73 -15.42
C GLN A 89 -5.03 2.31 -15.85
N LEU A 90 -6.00 3.15 -15.50
CA LEU A 90 -7.40 2.97 -15.95
C LEU A 90 -7.49 3.13 -17.46
N LYS A 91 -8.27 2.25 -18.10
CA LYS A 91 -8.74 2.46 -19.46
C LYS A 91 -9.94 3.41 -19.43
N ASP A 92 -9.90 4.41 -20.31
CA ASP A 92 -10.96 5.43 -20.39
C ASP A 92 -11.21 6.12 -19.03
N ALA A 93 -10.14 6.58 -18.37
CA ALA A 93 -10.19 7.24 -17.08
C ALA A 93 -11.14 8.46 -17.12
N PRO A 94 -12.04 8.62 -16.12
CA PRO A 94 -12.95 9.75 -16.09
C PRO A 94 -12.24 11.05 -15.64
N ASP A 95 -12.70 12.19 -16.12
CA ASP A 95 -12.11 13.51 -15.82
C ASP A 95 -12.25 13.95 -14.35
N ASN A 96 -13.14 13.30 -13.59
CA ASN A 96 -13.50 13.69 -12.22
C ASN A 96 -12.85 12.80 -11.14
N LEU A 97 -11.67 12.27 -11.39
CA LEU A 97 -10.93 11.48 -10.40
C LEU A 97 -10.51 12.33 -9.20
N THR A 98 -10.67 11.79 -8.01
CA THR A 98 -10.11 12.33 -6.77
C THR A 98 -8.70 11.79 -6.60
N VAL A 99 -7.71 12.67 -6.68
CA VAL A 99 -6.29 12.32 -6.57
C VAL A 99 -5.83 12.45 -5.13
N ALA A 100 -5.06 11.48 -4.63
CA ALA A 100 -4.47 11.54 -3.30
C ALA A 100 -3.40 12.63 -3.22
N GLN A 101 -3.41 13.38 -2.11
CA GLN A 101 -2.36 14.37 -1.85
C GLN A 101 -1.17 13.67 -1.19
N LEU A 102 0.00 13.73 -1.83
CA LEU A 102 1.23 13.17 -1.24
C LEU A 102 1.69 14.00 -0.04
N GLY A 103 1.94 13.32 1.07
CA GLY A 103 2.59 13.85 2.25
C GLY A 103 4.10 13.55 2.24
N ASP A 104 4.78 14.05 3.24
CA ASP A 104 6.23 13.91 3.42
C ASP A 104 6.53 12.90 4.53
N SER A 105 6.87 11.67 4.12
CA SER A 105 7.18 10.59 5.07
C SER A 105 8.47 10.81 5.85
N ASP A 106 9.39 11.67 5.38
CA ASP A 106 10.65 11.94 6.07
C ASP A 106 10.46 12.81 7.33
N LYS A 107 9.27 13.43 7.46
CA LYS A 107 8.89 14.22 8.65
C LYS A 107 8.09 13.46 9.68
N LEU A 108 7.79 12.18 9.42
CA LEU A 108 7.05 11.37 10.35
C LEU A 108 7.81 11.12 11.66
N THR A 109 7.07 11.00 12.74
CA THR A 109 7.63 10.70 14.06
C THR A 109 6.91 9.54 14.72
N THR A 110 7.64 8.74 15.50
CA THR A 110 7.05 7.67 16.32
C THR A 110 6.03 8.27 17.31
N GLY A 111 4.87 7.65 17.41
CA GLY A 111 3.75 8.12 18.23
C GLY A 111 2.80 9.06 17.50
N GLN A 112 3.11 9.45 16.25
CA GLN A 112 2.20 10.26 15.41
C GLN A 112 0.97 9.44 15.02
N ASP A 113 -0.21 10.06 15.13
CA ASP A 113 -1.48 9.47 14.71
C ASP A 113 -1.54 9.28 13.18
N VAL A 114 -2.04 8.14 12.75
CA VAL A 114 -2.24 7.78 11.33
C VAL A 114 -3.54 7.00 11.13
N MET A 115 -4.03 7.03 9.90
CA MET A 115 -5.19 6.27 9.45
C MET A 115 -4.82 5.44 8.23
N ALA A 116 -5.13 4.15 8.26
CA ALA A 116 -5.05 3.28 7.10
C ALA A 116 -6.44 3.14 6.46
N ILE A 117 -6.50 3.28 5.13
CA ILE A 117 -7.73 3.20 4.34
C ILE A 117 -7.52 2.20 3.21
N GLY A 118 -8.35 1.17 3.18
CA GLY A 118 -8.43 0.22 2.07
C GLY A 118 -9.86 0.10 1.56
N ASN A 119 -10.03 -0.45 0.38
CA ASN A 119 -11.35 -0.72 -0.21
C ASN A 119 -11.41 -2.16 -0.77
N PRO A 120 -11.31 -3.18 0.09
CA PRO A 120 -11.14 -4.57 -0.34
C PRO A 120 -12.32 -5.12 -1.15
N LEU A 121 -13.52 -4.57 -0.99
CA LEU A 121 -14.74 -5.10 -1.59
C LEU A 121 -15.39 -4.16 -2.62
N GLY A 122 -14.86 -2.95 -2.80
CA GLY A 122 -15.42 -1.96 -3.73
C GLY A 122 -16.77 -1.36 -3.30
N LEU A 123 -17.29 -1.74 -2.14
CA LEU A 123 -18.62 -1.32 -1.65
C LEU A 123 -18.53 -0.26 -0.55
N SER A 124 -17.47 -0.31 0.25
CA SER A 124 -17.20 0.66 1.31
C SER A 124 -15.75 0.58 1.74
N SER A 125 -15.12 1.72 1.95
CA SER A 125 -13.77 1.78 2.47
C SER A 125 -13.70 1.21 3.90
N THR A 126 -12.67 0.40 4.15
CA THR A 126 -12.33 -0.04 5.50
C THR A 126 -11.30 0.93 6.06
N VAL A 127 -11.59 1.48 7.21
CA VAL A 127 -10.74 2.47 7.88
C VAL A 127 -10.28 1.90 9.23
N THR A 128 -8.98 2.01 9.48
CA THR A 128 -8.39 1.68 10.78
C THR A 128 -7.45 2.80 11.20
N THR A 129 -7.46 3.15 12.49
CA THR A 129 -6.60 4.19 13.04
C THR A 129 -5.58 3.58 13.98
N GLY A 130 -4.46 4.25 14.14
CA GLY A 130 -3.40 3.87 15.03
C GLY A 130 -2.31 4.92 15.06
N ILE A 131 -1.12 4.53 15.51
CA ILE A 131 0.05 5.39 15.56
C ILE A 131 1.21 4.78 14.79
N ILE A 132 2.19 5.59 14.46
CA ILE A 132 3.49 5.12 14.00
C ILE A 132 4.22 4.50 15.18
N SER A 133 4.43 3.19 15.12
CA SER A 133 5.12 2.42 16.17
C SER A 133 6.64 2.49 16.01
N ALA A 134 7.14 2.52 14.77
CA ALA A 134 8.55 2.67 14.44
C ALA A 134 8.74 3.11 12.99
N LEU A 135 9.89 3.69 12.70
CA LEU A 135 10.33 4.07 11.36
C LEU A 135 11.55 3.23 10.95
N ASP A 136 11.86 3.24 9.65
CA ASP A 136 13.04 2.60 9.07
C ASP A 136 13.16 1.09 9.41
N ARG A 137 12.03 0.39 9.44
CA ARG A 137 12.02 -1.05 9.69
C ARG A 137 12.41 -1.84 8.44
N PRO A 138 13.50 -2.61 8.48
CA PRO A 138 13.79 -3.55 7.41
C PRO A 138 12.76 -4.69 7.46
N VAL A 139 11.93 -4.77 6.43
CA VAL A 139 10.94 -5.83 6.27
C VAL A 139 11.34 -6.72 5.12
N VAL A 140 11.30 -8.02 5.33
CA VAL A 140 11.57 -9.04 4.32
C VAL A 140 10.25 -9.57 3.80
N ASN A 141 9.96 -9.31 2.53
CA ASN A 141 8.85 -9.96 1.84
C ASN A 141 9.35 -11.27 1.23
N SER A 142 8.95 -12.39 1.79
CA SER A 142 9.14 -13.69 1.16
C SER A 142 8.01 -13.91 0.16
N GLN A 143 8.23 -13.51 -1.10
CA GLN A 143 7.34 -13.87 -2.21
C GLN A 143 7.70 -15.28 -2.70
N GLY A 144 6.76 -16.22 -2.52
CA GLY A 144 6.59 -17.42 -3.33
C GLY A 144 7.61 -18.52 -3.14
N GLU A 145 7.35 -19.44 -2.24
CA GLU A 145 7.71 -20.84 -2.46
C GLU A 145 6.64 -21.49 -3.34
N ASP A 146 6.83 -21.44 -4.65
CA ASP A 146 6.28 -22.51 -5.50
C ASP A 146 7.05 -23.79 -5.15
N GLY A 147 6.32 -24.80 -4.66
CA GLY A 147 6.82 -26.06 -4.14
C GLY A 147 7.53 -26.96 -5.18
N SER A 148 8.62 -26.48 -5.75
CA SER A 148 9.52 -27.28 -6.57
C SER A 148 10.94 -27.13 -5.99
N GLY A 149 11.43 -28.21 -5.39
CA GLY A 149 12.67 -28.32 -4.63
C GLY A 149 13.96 -27.94 -5.38
N GLY A 150 14.13 -26.65 -5.62
CA GLY A 150 15.37 -26.05 -6.08
C GLY A 150 15.70 -24.88 -5.14
N ARG A 151 17.00 -24.79 -4.73
CA ARG A 151 17.54 -23.62 -4.01
C ARG A 151 17.37 -22.37 -4.88
N SER A 152 16.17 -21.81 -4.91
CA SER A 152 15.93 -20.47 -5.45
C SER A 152 16.28 -19.51 -4.33
N SER A 153 17.25 -18.67 -4.58
CA SER A 153 17.57 -17.50 -3.76
C SER A 153 16.29 -16.68 -3.67
N SER A 154 15.58 -16.79 -2.56
CA SER A 154 14.48 -15.88 -2.22
C SER A 154 15.06 -14.47 -2.25
N SER A 155 14.68 -13.68 -3.23
CA SER A 155 15.03 -12.25 -3.25
C SER A 155 14.33 -11.62 -2.05
N ALA A 156 15.07 -11.48 -0.96
CA ALA A 156 14.60 -10.75 0.19
C ALA A 156 14.43 -9.29 -0.21
N VAL A 157 13.22 -8.80 -0.18
CA VAL A 157 12.90 -7.40 -0.43
C VAL A 157 13.06 -6.66 0.88
N TYR A 158 14.01 -5.74 0.93
CA TYR A 158 14.22 -4.87 2.09
C TYR A 158 13.57 -3.52 1.80
N THR A 159 12.54 -3.20 2.52
CA THR A 159 11.96 -1.86 2.52
C THR A 159 12.19 -1.21 3.87
N ASN A 160 12.53 0.08 3.89
CA ASN A 160 12.53 0.90 5.11
C ASN A 160 11.08 1.22 5.47
N ALA A 161 10.36 0.22 6.00
CA ALA A 161 8.94 0.33 6.21
C ALA A 161 8.60 1.20 7.44
N ILE A 162 7.46 1.87 7.34
CA ILE A 162 6.77 2.47 8.48
C ILE A 162 6.01 1.36 9.19
N GLN A 163 6.32 1.13 10.48
CA GLN A 163 5.57 0.21 11.33
C GLN A 163 4.45 0.97 12.04
N ILE A 164 3.24 0.41 12.01
CA ILE A 164 2.04 0.98 12.63
C ILE A 164 1.31 -0.08 13.45
N ASP A 165 0.48 0.34 14.39
CA ASP A 165 -0.43 -0.55 15.13
C ASP A 165 -1.87 -0.55 14.58
N ALA A 166 -2.17 0.30 13.59
CA ALA A 166 -3.42 0.22 12.84
C ALA A 166 -3.58 -1.17 12.18
N ALA A 167 -4.77 -1.73 12.25
CA ALA A 167 -5.04 -3.08 11.76
C ALA A 167 -4.96 -3.14 10.23
N ILE A 168 -3.97 -3.85 9.70
CA ILE A 168 -3.81 -4.16 8.27
C ILE A 168 -4.14 -5.63 8.06
N ASN A 169 -5.20 -5.90 7.31
CA ASN A 169 -5.67 -7.24 6.98
C ASN A 169 -5.61 -7.46 5.45
N PRO A 170 -5.69 -8.72 4.98
CA PRO A 170 -5.83 -9.02 3.56
C PRO A 170 -6.94 -8.19 2.90
N GLY A 171 -6.63 -7.58 1.75
CA GLY A 171 -7.50 -6.64 1.04
C GLY A 171 -7.16 -5.16 1.29
N ASN A 172 -6.53 -4.80 2.42
CA ASN A 172 -6.03 -3.45 2.64
C ASN A 172 -4.69 -3.18 1.93
N SER A 173 -3.98 -4.22 1.45
CA SER A 173 -2.74 -4.08 0.68
C SER A 173 -2.94 -3.15 -0.52
N GLY A 174 -2.02 -2.22 -0.72
CA GLY A 174 -2.08 -1.20 -1.76
C GLY A 174 -2.91 0.02 -1.38
N GLY A 175 -3.58 0.00 -0.22
CA GLY A 175 -4.35 1.13 0.30
C GLY A 175 -3.50 2.27 0.85
N ALA A 176 -4.16 3.34 1.26
CA ALA A 176 -3.52 4.55 1.76
C ALA A 176 -3.19 4.45 3.26
N LEU A 177 -2.00 4.90 3.64
CA LEU A 177 -1.71 5.36 5.00
C LEU A 177 -1.65 6.88 4.96
N VAL A 178 -2.48 7.56 5.75
CA VAL A 178 -2.56 9.02 5.78
C VAL A 178 -2.32 9.57 7.17
N ASP A 179 -1.82 10.80 7.24
CA ASP A 179 -1.69 11.56 8.48
C ASP A 179 -3.02 12.27 8.86
N SER A 180 -3.00 13.01 9.96
CA SER A 180 -4.17 13.76 10.46
C SER A 180 -4.65 14.90 9.54
N SER A 181 -3.87 15.27 8.52
CA SER A 181 -4.28 16.23 7.49
C SER A 181 -4.90 15.56 6.26
N GLY A 182 -4.88 14.22 6.18
CA GLY A 182 -5.31 13.44 5.03
C GLY A 182 -4.23 13.32 3.94
N ALA A 183 -2.99 13.73 4.21
CA ALA A 183 -1.90 13.54 3.27
C ALA A 183 -1.39 12.09 3.29
N LEU A 184 -1.16 11.52 2.10
CA LEU A 184 -0.66 10.15 1.89
C LEU A 184 0.79 10.05 2.33
N VAL A 185 1.05 9.37 3.44
CA VAL A 185 2.39 9.17 4.01
C VAL A 185 2.96 7.78 3.73
N GLY A 186 2.14 6.86 3.23
CA GLY A 186 2.61 5.54 2.81
C GLY A 186 1.55 4.70 2.10
N ILE A 187 2.00 3.57 1.54
CA ILE A 187 1.14 2.53 0.95
C ILE A 187 1.19 1.30 1.85
N THR A 188 0.03 0.84 2.32
CA THR A 188 -0.08 -0.30 3.23
C THR A 188 0.26 -1.61 2.54
N SER A 189 0.93 -2.52 3.25
CA SER A 189 1.24 -3.88 2.77
C SER A 189 0.91 -4.91 3.84
N SER A 190 0.06 -5.89 3.52
CA SER A 190 -0.36 -6.96 4.44
C SER A 190 0.56 -8.19 4.44
N ILE A 191 1.50 -8.27 3.47
CA ILE A 191 2.46 -9.39 3.40
C ILE A 191 3.70 -9.15 4.26
N ALA A 192 3.94 -7.91 4.63
CA ALA A 192 5.06 -7.59 5.50
C ALA A 192 4.80 -8.17 6.89
N SER A 193 5.40 -9.30 7.20
CA SER A 193 5.44 -9.87 8.54
C SER A 193 6.86 -9.84 9.06
N LEU A 194 7.01 -9.62 10.37
CA LEU A 194 8.29 -9.86 11.02
C LEU A 194 8.63 -11.33 10.82
N ALA A 195 9.80 -11.61 10.25
CA ALA A 195 10.31 -12.97 10.08
C ALA A 195 10.43 -13.64 11.46
N SER A 196 9.37 -14.28 11.92
CA SER A 196 9.42 -15.17 13.06
C SER A 196 9.61 -16.59 12.54
N ASN A 197 10.75 -17.20 12.84
CA ASN A 197 10.99 -18.63 12.70
C ASN A 197 9.91 -19.40 13.46
N GLY A 198 8.94 -19.96 12.78
CA GLY A 198 7.95 -20.80 13.43
C GLY A 198 6.81 -21.18 12.51
N SER A 199 6.85 -22.40 12.04
CA SER A 199 5.80 -23.08 11.28
C SER A 199 4.44 -22.92 11.96
N SER A 200 3.52 -22.18 11.35
CA SER A 200 2.10 -22.45 11.52
C SER A 200 1.34 -21.88 10.33
N SER A 201 0.82 -22.78 9.51
CA SER A 201 -0.21 -22.55 8.50
C SER A 201 -1.53 -22.17 9.19
N GLY A 202 -1.59 -20.96 9.70
CA GLY A 202 -2.78 -20.38 10.29
C GLY A 202 -2.87 -18.94 9.82
N GLN A 203 -3.96 -18.59 9.20
CA GLN A 203 -4.32 -17.22 8.85
C GLN A 203 -4.39 -16.42 10.16
N SER A 204 -3.26 -15.85 10.60
CA SER A 204 -3.25 -15.03 11.81
C SER A 204 -3.79 -13.65 11.43
N GLY A 205 -4.88 -13.24 12.10
CA GLY A 205 -5.36 -11.86 12.03
C GLY A 205 -4.29 -10.89 12.52
N ASN A 206 -4.48 -9.61 12.23
CA ASN A 206 -3.58 -8.54 12.66
C ASN A 206 -3.40 -8.56 14.19
N ILE A 207 -2.16 -8.63 14.65
CA ILE A 207 -1.78 -8.66 16.07
C ILE A 207 -1.29 -7.29 16.57
N GLY A 208 -1.67 -6.18 15.91
CA GLY A 208 -1.20 -4.84 16.24
C GLY A 208 0.15 -4.49 15.59
N ILE A 209 0.53 -5.19 14.52
CA ILE A 209 1.73 -4.90 13.73
C ILE A 209 1.31 -4.83 12.26
N GLY A 210 1.37 -3.63 11.70
CA GLY A 210 1.16 -3.36 10.28
C GLY A 210 2.36 -2.63 9.71
N PHE A 211 2.52 -2.66 8.39
CA PHE A 211 3.60 -1.99 7.68
C PHE A 211 3.08 -1.19 6.50
N ALA A 212 3.78 -0.10 6.19
CA ALA A 212 3.54 0.69 5.00
C ALA A 212 4.86 1.12 4.36
N ILE A 213 4.85 1.23 3.02
CA ILE A 213 5.97 1.73 2.22
C ILE A 213 5.93 3.25 2.26
N PRO A 214 7.00 3.96 2.68
CA PRO A 214 7.00 5.41 2.85
C PRO A 214 6.69 6.18 1.57
N SER A 215 5.97 7.29 1.66
CA SER A 215 5.57 8.11 0.50
C SER A 215 6.75 8.68 -0.29
N ALA A 216 7.88 8.98 0.34
CA ALA A 216 9.10 9.40 -0.35
C ALA A 216 9.61 8.32 -1.30
N GLN A 217 9.64 7.06 -0.86
CA GLN A 217 9.99 5.91 -1.70
C GLN A 217 8.94 5.67 -2.79
N VAL A 218 7.66 5.70 -2.41
CA VAL A 218 6.52 5.55 -3.34
C VAL A 218 6.65 6.54 -4.50
N LYS A 219 6.84 7.83 -4.21
CA LYS A 219 6.99 8.87 -5.23
C LYS A 219 8.11 8.56 -6.21
N SER A 220 9.30 8.25 -5.69
CA SER A 220 10.48 7.97 -6.51
C SER A 220 10.32 6.76 -7.43
N VAL A 221 9.68 5.71 -6.93
CA VAL A 221 9.41 4.47 -7.68
C VAL A 221 8.32 4.70 -8.73
N VAL A 222 7.20 5.28 -8.32
CA VAL A 222 6.03 5.50 -9.19
C VAL A 222 6.35 6.39 -10.39
N GLU A 223 7.11 7.50 -10.19
CA GLU A 223 7.55 8.36 -11.28
C GLU A 223 8.38 7.60 -12.32
N GLN A 224 9.23 6.65 -11.88
CA GLN A 224 10.01 5.81 -12.79
C GLN A 224 9.15 4.75 -13.49
N LEU A 225 8.20 4.14 -12.78
CA LEU A 225 7.30 3.15 -13.36
C LEU A 225 6.40 3.77 -14.43
N ILE A 226 5.90 4.99 -14.22
CA ILE A 226 5.10 5.71 -15.22
C ILE A 226 5.97 6.08 -16.43
N ALA A 227 7.20 6.56 -16.21
CA ALA A 227 8.07 7.02 -17.30
C ALA A 227 8.68 5.89 -18.13
N ASN A 228 9.04 4.76 -17.50
CA ASN A 228 9.88 3.72 -18.12
C ASN A 228 9.31 2.29 -18.01
N GLY A 229 8.21 2.09 -17.28
CA GLY A 229 7.65 0.77 -16.97
C GLY A 229 8.47 -0.07 -15.96
N THR A 230 9.68 0.38 -15.64
CA THR A 230 10.62 -0.31 -14.73
C THR A 230 11.41 0.70 -13.89
N VAL A 231 11.88 0.26 -12.74
CA VAL A 231 12.77 1.06 -11.88
C VAL A 231 14.22 0.81 -12.26
N VAL A 232 14.95 1.87 -12.59
CA VAL A 232 16.38 1.81 -12.81
C VAL A 232 17.10 2.08 -11.49
N CYS A 233 17.63 1.04 -10.88
CA CYS A 233 18.41 1.17 -9.65
C CYS A 233 19.74 1.87 -9.94
N LYS A 234 19.88 3.15 -9.53
CA LYS A 234 21.15 3.88 -9.66
C LYS A 234 22.27 3.38 -8.71
N TYR A 235 21.94 2.48 -7.78
CA TYR A 235 22.84 2.02 -6.71
C TYR A 235 22.98 0.50 -6.60
N CYS A 236 22.52 -0.27 -7.57
CA CYS A 236 22.61 -1.73 -7.54
C CYS A 236 23.94 -2.30 -8.07
N ASN A 237 24.96 -1.47 -8.30
CA ASN A 237 26.31 -1.89 -8.69
C ASN A 237 27.34 -1.56 -7.58
N LEU A 238 27.13 -2.10 -6.38
CA LEU A 238 28.18 -2.21 -5.36
C LEU A 238 28.23 -3.63 -4.83
#